data_ad28906ffcd29e82a3c17c15d454af6d
#
_entry.id   ad28906ffcd29e82a3c17c15d454af6d
#
_cell.length_a   1.000
_cell.length_b   1.000
_cell.length_c   1.000
_cell.angle_alpha   90.00
_cell.angle_beta   90.00
_cell.angle_gamma   90.00
#
_symmetry.space_group_name_H-M   'P 1'
#
loop_
_entity.id
_entity.type
_entity.pdbx_description
1 polymer ?
#
loop_
_entity_poly.entity_id
_entity_poly.type
_entity_poly.pdbx_seq_one_letter_code
_entity_poly.pdbx_strand_id
1 'polypeptide(L)'
;SFNLIIFSIGTILGLIVVGAIVTFFIRDVTQKEHAILRNYPIIGRLRYFFETQGKYFRQYFFASDRDEMPFNRATRAWIYKNAKNKGGIVGFGSTYDLREPGAFIFVNAAFPILEEDQLPAPKLCIGDGYCTHPFQAKSIFNISGMSYGAISAPAVRALSLGAAKAGCWLNTGEGGLSLYHLEGECDRIMQIGTAKYGIRDQQGNFSASRAKEIARQVSAFEIKLSQGAKPGKGGVLPASKVSLEIAGIRGISVHQDSISPNRHHDIGSIDELLDQISFIRELTGRPVGVKTAIGGWRFINELCDSILRRGLEYAPDFLTI
;
A
#
# COMPACT_ATOMS: atom_id res chain seq x y z
N SER A 1 38.35 -36.02 36.57
CA SER A 1 37.63 -34.73 36.70
C SER A 1 36.91 -34.34 35.42
N PHE A 2 37.44 -34.60 34.18
CA PHE A 2 36.81 -34.25 32.91
C PHE A 2 35.47 -34.99 32.66
N ASN A 3 35.44 -36.29 32.95
CA ASN A 3 34.22 -37.10 32.85
C ASN A 3 33.12 -36.63 33.83
N LEU A 4 33.49 -36.15 35.01
CA LEU A 4 32.53 -35.63 36.00
C LEU A 4 31.87 -34.34 35.49
N ILE A 5 32.65 -33.48 34.86
CA ILE A 5 32.16 -32.22 34.25
C ILE A 5 31.18 -32.51 33.11
N ILE A 6 31.53 -33.43 32.20
CA ILE A 6 30.65 -33.86 31.10
C ILE A 6 29.35 -34.46 31.63
N PHE A 7 29.44 -35.31 32.64
CA PHE A 7 28.26 -35.91 33.28
C PHE A 7 27.36 -34.84 33.92
N SER A 8 27.96 -33.88 34.64
CA SER A 8 27.23 -32.79 35.27
C SER A 8 26.54 -31.88 34.23
N ILE A 9 27.22 -31.54 33.15
CA ILE A 9 26.65 -30.76 32.05
C ILE A 9 25.49 -31.53 31.40
N GLY A 10 25.65 -32.82 31.13
CA GLY A 10 24.60 -33.67 30.58
C GLY A 10 23.37 -33.75 31.48
N THR A 11 23.58 -33.89 32.79
CA THR A 11 22.49 -33.91 33.78
C THR A 11 21.73 -32.58 33.83
N ILE A 12 22.46 -31.45 33.85
CA ILE A 12 21.86 -30.12 33.87
C ILE A 12 21.04 -29.90 32.55
N LEU A 13 21.59 -30.26 31.40
CA LEU A 13 20.90 -30.16 30.13
C LEU A 13 19.62 -31.03 30.12
N GLY A 14 19.72 -32.26 30.65
CA GLY A 14 18.55 -33.13 30.78
C GLY A 14 17.45 -32.53 31.65
N LEU A 15 17.81 -31.95 32.80
CA LEU A 15 16.87 -31.29 33.70
C LEU A 15 16.20 -30.06 33.02
N ILE A 16 16.95 -29.27 32.24
CA ILE A 16 16.42 -28.14 31.50
C ILE A 16 15.41 -28.63 30.46
N VAL A 17 15.72 -29.69 29.72
CA VAL A 17 14.80 -30.25 28.69
C VAL A 17 13.53 -30.78 29.36
N VAL A 18 13.63 -31.53 30.45
CA VAL A 18 12.46 -32.02 31.19
C VAL A 18 11.63 -30.86 31.74
N GLY A 19 12.27 -29.84 32.33
CA GLY A 19 11.59 -28.64 32.80
C GLY A 19 10.85 -27.90 31.71
N ALA A 20 11.46 -27.78 30.53
CA ALA A 20 10.81 -27.17 29.34
C ALA A 20 9.59 -27.99 28.87
N ILE A 21 9.72 -29.31 28.79
CA ILE A 21 8.63 -30.23 28.41
C ILE A 21 7.44 -30.10 29.39
N VAL A 22 7.70 -30.12 30.69
CA VAL A 22 6.67 -29.96 31.73
C VAL A 22 6.00 -28.59 31.62
N THR A 23 6.77 -27.55 31.42
CA THR A 23 6.25 -26.18 31.25
C THR A 23 5.34 -26.08 30.03
N PHE A 24 5.77 -26.60 28.90
CA PHE A 24 4.95 -26.65 27.69
C PHE A 24 3.68 -27.47 27.86
N PHE A 25 3.77 -28.62 28.52
CA PHE A 25 2.61 -29.47 28.81
C PHE A 25 1.57 -28.71 29.65
N ILE A 26 2.00 -28.11 30.78
CA ILE A 26 1.08 -27.33 31.64
C ILE A 26 0.45 -26.20 30.91
N ARG A 27 1.25 -25.43 30.14
CA ARG A 27 0.76 -24.30 29.34
C ARG A 27 -0.25 -24.76 28.29
N ASP A 28 0.01 -25.85 27.59
CA ASP A 28 -0.88 -26.36 26.54
C ASP A 28 -2.22 -26.84 27.10
N VAL A 29 -2.22 -27.52 28.26
CA VAL A 29 -3.44 -28.01 28.91
C VAL A 29 -4.28 -26.87 29.53
N THR A 30 -3.63 -25.84 30.07
CA THR A 30 -4.32 -24.77 30.82
C THR A 30 -4.82 -23.65 29.95
N GLN A 31 -4.25 -23.44 28.73
CA GLN A 31 -4.72 -22.41 27.81
C GLN A 31 -6.11 -22.73 27.22
N LYS A 32 -6.87 -21.69 26.78
CA LYS A 32 -8.24 -21.84 26.30
C LYS A 32 -8.42 -21.55 24.80
N GLU A 33 -7.37 -21.03 24.14
CA GLU A 33 -7.44 -20.55 22.76
C GLU A 33 -7.34 -21.68 21.71
N HIS A 34 -6.51 -22.70 21.99
CA HIS A 34 -6.20 -23.76 21.04
C HIS A 34 -6.66 -25.13 21.54
N ALA A 35 -7.83 -25.59 21.08
CA ALA A 35 -8.38 -26.89 21.46
C ALA A 35 -7.40 -28.06 21.13
N ILE A 36 -6.68 -27.98 20.02
CA ILE A 36 -5.72 -29.02 19.61
C ILE A 36 -4.55 -29.11 20.60
N LEU A 37 -3.97 -28.00 21.03
CA LEU A 37 -2.89 -28.02 22.01
C LEU A 37 -3.34 -28.55 23.35
N ARG A 38 -4.58 -28.25 23.76
CA ARG A 38 -5.15 -28.74 25.02
C ARG A 38 -5.40 -30.25 24.99
N ASN A 39 -5.88 -30.79 23.86
CA ASN A 39 -6.15 -32.22 23.72
C ASN A 39 -4.92 -33.05 23.39
N TYR A 40 -3.92 -32.44 22.76
CA TYR A 40 -2.66 -33.07 22.35
C TYR A 40 -1.47 -32.19 22.75
N PRO A 41 -1.20 -32.05 24.09
CA PRO A 41 -0.13 -31.18 24.56
C PRO A 41 1.21 -31.60 23.98
N ILE A 42 2.07 -30.66 23.74
CA ILE A 42 3.40 -30.80 23.10
C ILE A 42 3.31 -31.23 21.64
N ILE A 43 2.70 -32.39 21.35
CA ILE A 43 2.62 -32.94 19.98
C ILE A 43 1.80 -32.02 19.06
N GLY A 44 0.74 -31.41 19.56
CA GLY A 44 -0.08 -30.45 18.83
C GLY A 44 0.72 -29.23 18.29
N ARG A 45 1.84 -28.88 18.92
CA ARG A 45 2.75 -27.83 18.47
C ARG A 45 3.42 -28.14 17.13
N LEU A 46 3.70 -29.43 16.85
CA LEU A 46 4.27 -29.87 15.58
C LEU A 46 3.32 -29.53 14.42
N ARG A 47 2.00 -29.67 14.62
CA ARG A 47 1.02 -29.28 13.61
C ARG A 47 1.18 -27.82 13.23
N TYR A 48 1.19 -26.90 14.19
CA TYR A 48 1.33 -25.47 13.94
C TYR A 48 2.70 -25.11 13.34
N PHE A 49 3.75 -25.81 13.77
CA PHE A 49 5.07 -25.68 13.16
C PHE A 49 5.03 -26.04 11.68
N PHE A 50 4.53 -27.21 11.31
CA PHE A 50 4.45 -27.63 9.90
C PHE A 50 3.46 -26.76 9.10
N GLU A 51 2.37 -26.32 9.68
CA GLU A 51 1.42 -25.40 9.05
C GLU A 51 2.09 -24.07 8.72
N THR A 52 2.92 -23.56 9.61
CA THR A 52 3.72 -22.34 9.39
C THR A 52 4.79 -22.55 8.32
N GLN A 53 5.49 -23.70 8.34
CA GLN A 53 6.51 -24.03 7.34
C GLN A 53 5.88 -24.37 5.97
N GLY A 54 4.70 -24.96 5.97
CA GLY A 54 4.04 -25.43 4.76
C GLY A 54 3.83 -24.35 3.69
N LYS A 55 3.62 -23.08 4.08
CA LYS A 55 3.53 -21.96 3.14
C LYS A 55 4.84 -21.74 2.37
N TYR A 56 6.00 -21.88 3.03
CA TYR A 56 7.31 -21.74 2.39
C TYR A 56 7.59 -22.93 1.46
N PHE A 57 7.28 -24.15 1.89
CA PHE A 57 7.41 -25.32 1.04
C PHE A 57 6.54 -25.23 -0.21
N ARG A 58 5.28 -24.81 -0.08
CA ARG A 58 4.41 -24.57 -1.23
C ARG A 58 4.99 -23.51 -2.18
N GLN A 59 5.43 -22.38 -1.62
CA GLN A 59 5.93 -21.26 -2.43
C GLN A 59 7.20 -21.61 -3.20
N TYR A 60 8.15 -22.34 -2.59
CA TYR A 60 9.46 -22.54 -3.19
C TYR A 60 9.62 -23.87 -3.91
N PHE A 61 8.79 -24.89 -3.58
CA PHE A 61 8.99 -26.24 -4.11
C PHE A 61 7.79 -26.81 -4.85
N PHE A 62 6.56 -26.44 -4.49
CA PHE A 62 5.37 -27.11 -4.99
C PHE A 62 4.44 -26.23 -5.84
N ALA A 63 4.45 -24.90 -5.65
CA ALA A 63 3.65 -24.02 -6.47
C ALA A 63 4.21 -23.95 -7.90
N SER A 64 3.36 -24.01 -8.91
CA SER A 64 3.75 -23.73 -10.28
C SER A 64 4.10 -22.24 -10.45
N ASP A 65 4.76 -21.90 -11.57
CA ASP A 65 5.20 -20.52 -11.82
C ASP A 65 4.05 -19.52 -11.93
N ARG A 66 2.81 -19.99 -12.10
CA ARG A 66 1.60 -19.18 -12.31
C ARG A 66 0.53 -19.28 -11.24
N ASP A 67 0.65 -20.20 -10.27
CA ASP A 67 -0.44 -20.50 -9.31
C ASP A 67 -0.50 -19.55 -8.12
N GLU A 68 0.59 -18.88 -7.77
CA GLU A 68 0.63 -18.01 -6.58
C GLU A 68 -0.11 -16.70 -6.79
N MET A 69 -0.85 -16.28 -5.79
CA MET A 69 -1.57 -15.01 -5.74
C MET A 69 -1.05 -14.13 -4.58
N PRO A 70 -1.06 -12.82 -4.69
CA PRO A 70 -1.47 -11.98 -5.83
C PRO A 70 -0.40 -11.87 -6.92
N PHE A 71 0.87 -12.20 -6.64
CA PHE A 71 2.00 -12.12 -7.55
C PHE A 71 2.70 -13.47 -7.63
N ASN A 72 2.56 -14.16 -8.76
CA ASN A 72 3.18 -15.45 -8.99
C ASN A 72 4.68 -15.33 -9.26
N ARG A 73 5.38 -16.46 -9.23
CA ARG A 73 6.84 -16.53 -9.41
C ARG A 73 7.30 -15.97 -10.76
N ALA A 74 6.57 -16.23 -11.83
CA ALA A 74 6.91 -15.73 -13.16
C ALA A 74 6.89 -14.19 -13.20
N THR A 75 5.86 -13.57 -12.61
CA THR A 75 5.76 -12.11 -12.49
C THR A 75 6.90 -11.53 -11.65
N ARG A 76 7.18 -12.12 -10.47
CA ARG A 76 8.29 -11.67 -9.61
C ARG A 76 9.64 -11.81 -10.31
N ALA A 77 9.89 -12.92 -10.98
CA ALA A 77 11.13 -13.14 -11.71
C ALA A 77 11.33 -12.13 -12.86
N TRP A 78 10.24 -11.78 -13.57
CA TRP A 78 10.27 -10.76 -14.60
C TRP A 78 10.64 -9.38 -14.03
N ILE A 79 10.02 -8.98 -12.91
CA ILE A 79 10.35 -7.72 -12.23
C ILE A 79 11.81 -7.68 -11.79
N TYR A 80 12.33 -8.75 -11.18
CA TYR A 80 13.74 -8.82 -10.76
C TYR A 80 14.72 -8.74 -11.93
N LYS A 81 14.39 -9.35 -13.09
CA LYS A 81 15.23 -9.23 -14.30
C LYS A 81 15.25 -7.80 -14.82
N ASN A 82 14.08 -7.17 -14.93
CA ASN A 82 13.99 -5.78 -15.39
C ASN A 82 14.67 -4.79 -14.42
N ALA A 83 14.52 -4.96 -13.12
CA ALA A 83 15.21 -4.14 -12.12
C ALA A 83 16.75 -4.21 -12.22
N LYS A 84 17.28 -5.29 -12.82
CA LYS A 84 18.72 -5.50 -13.06
C LYS A 84 19.13 -5.18 -14.51
N ASN A 85 18.27 -4.58 -15.33
CA ASN A 85 18.48 -4.33 -16.76
C ASN A 85 18.87 -5.61 -17.55
N LYS A 86 18.36 -6.77 -17.14
CA LYS A 86 18.68 -8.06 -17.79
C LYS A 86 17.66 -8.46 -18.87
N GLY A 87 16.87 -7.50 -19.34
CA GLY A 87 15.88 -7.70 -20.39
C GLY A 87 14.67 -8.53 -19.99
N GLY A 88 13.57 -8.36 -20.70
CA GLY A 88 12.29 -9.02 -20.42
C GLY A 88 11.73 -9.87 -21.55
N ILE A 89 12.50 -10.04 -22.66
CA ILE A 89 12.02 -10.81 -23.81
C ILE A 89 12.14 -12.31 -23.52
N VAL A 90 11.05 -13.03 -23.73
CA VAL A 90 11.00 -14.50 -23.66
C VAL A 90 10.97 -15.03 -25.08
N GLY A 91 11.98 -15.81 -25.47
CA GLY A 91 12.22 -16.22 -26.86
C GLY A 91 11.09 -17.03 -27.50
N PHE A 92 10.29 -17.77 -26.71
CA PHE A 92 9.19 -18.62 -27.20
C PHE A 92 7.80 -18.10 -26.82
N GLY A 93 7.67 -16.81 -26.56
CA GLY A 93 6.39 -16.19 -26.23
C GLY A 93 6.01 -16.29 -24.76
N SER A 94 4.74 -16.10 -24.45
CA SER A 94 4.21 -16.04 -23.09
C SER A 94 4.04 -17.42 -22.48
N THR A 95 4.35 -17.56 -21.19
CA THR A 95 3.93 -18.70 -20.37
C THR A 95 2.55 -18.48 -19.75
N TYR A 96 1.89 -17.35 -20.06
CA TYR A 96 0.53 -17.04 -19.67
C TYR A 96 -0.45 -17.65 -20.69
N ASP A 97 -1.54 -18.28 -20.25
CA ASP A 97 -2.57 -18.76 -21.16
C ASP A 97 -3.41 -17.59 -21.66
N LEU A 98 -3.16 -17.19 -22.89
CA LEU A 98 -3.84 -16.06 -23.54
C LEU A 98 -5.27 -16.42 -24.05
N ARG A 99 -5.72 -17.68 -23.87
CA ARG A 99 -7.06 -18.13 -24.24
C ARG A 99 -8.06 -17.96 -23.11
N GLU A 100 -7.58 -17.74 -21.88
CA GLU A 100 -8.45 -17.54 -20.73
C GLU A 100 -9.33 -16.30 -20.89
N PRO A 101 -10.62 -16.37 -20.51
CA PRO A 101 -11.49 -15.19 -20.51
C PRO A 101 -10.90 -14.04 -19.69
N GLY A 102 -10.83 -12.85 -20.27
CA GLY A 102 -10.24 -11.67 -19.65
C GLY A 102 -8.73 -11.52 -19.88
N ALA A 103 -8.08 -12.41 -20.62
CA ALA A 103 -6.71 -12.21 -21.07
C ALA A 103 -6.64 -11.05 -22.09
N PHE A 104 -5.61 -10.22 -21.96
CA PHE A 104 -5.34 -9.10 -22.85
C PHE A 104 -4.09 -9.36 -23.67
N ILE A 105 -4.16 -9.06 -24.96
CA ILE A 105 -3.02 -9.07 -25.87
C ILE A 105 -2.99 -7.75 -26.63
N PHE A 106 -1.79 -7.29 -26.96
CA PHE A 106 -1.64 -6.19 -27.93
C PHE A 106 -1.76 -6.74 -29.35
N VAL A 107 -2.53 -6.07 -30.19
CA VAL A 107 -2.67 -6.43 -31.60
C VAL A 107 -1.39 -6.01 -32.33
N ASN A 108 -0.76 -6.98 -33.01
CA ASN A 108 0.42 -6.70 -33.81
C ASN A 108 0.06 -5.93 -35.08
N ALA A 109 0.84 -4.91 -35.39
CA ALA A 109 0.79 -4.22 -36.68
C ALA A 109 1.68 -4.94 -37.68
N ALA A 110 1.24 -5.05 -38.95
CA ALA A 110 2.07 -5.60 -40.02
C ALA A 110 3.30 -4.71 -40.30
N PHE A 111 3.13 -3.40 -40.12
CA PHE A 111 4.18 -2.38 -40.29
C PHE A 111 4.24 -1.53 -39.01
N PRO A 112 4.96 -2.01 -37.95
CA PRO A 112 5.09 -1.25 -36.71
C PRO A 112 5.95 0.01 -36.91
N ILE A 113 5.73 1.02 -36.05
CA ILE A 113 6.57 2.21 -36.01
C ILE A 113 8.00 1.80 -35.59
N LEU A 114 9.01 2.27 -36.31
CA LEU A 114 10.41 2.03 -35.96
C LEU A 114 10.77 2.73 -34.64
N GLU A 115 11.76 2.19 -33.94
CA GLU A 115 12.19 2.72 -32.63
C GLU A 115 12.64 4.18 -32.73
N GLU A 116 13.33 4.55 -33.80
CA GLU A 116 13.76 5.91 -34.10
C GLU A 116 12.63 6.91 -34.39
N ASP A 117 11.48 6.42 -34.81
CA ASP A 117 10.28 7.24 -35.11
C ASP A 117 9.31 7.34 -33.94
N GLN A 118 9.61 6.68 -32.80
CA GLN A 118 8.76 6.72 -31.62
C GLN A 118 8.78 8.10 -30.96
N LEU A 119 7.60 8.64 -30.74
CA LEU A 119 7.43 9.89 -29.99
C LEU A 119 7.36 9.60 -28.50
N PRO A 120 7.95 10.48 -27.65
CA PRO A 120 7.76 10.38 -26.22
C PRO A 120 6.28 10.52 -25.84
N ALA A 121 5.87 9.85 -24.77
CA ALA A 121 4.50 9.98 -24.24
C ALA A 121 4.18 11.46 -23.96
N PRO A 122 2.98 11.95 -24.35
CA PRO A 122 2.60 13.34 -24.10
C PRO A 122 2.57 13.61 -22.60
N LYS A 123 3.06 14.77 -22.21
CA LYS A 123 2.93 15.26 -20.83
C LYS A 123 1.47 15.61 -20.55
N LEU A 124 0.95 15.16 -19.43
CA LEU A 124 -0.40 15.48 -18.98
C LEU A 124 -0.33 16.60 -17.94
N CYS A 125 -1.00 17.72 -18.18
CA CYS A 125 -1.14 18.79 -17.19
C CYS A 125 -2.42 18.55 -16.36
N ILE A 126 -2.25 18.28 -15.08
CA ILE A 126 -3.36 18.06 -14.15
C ILE A 126 -3.66 19.37 -13.44
N GLY A 127 -4.94 19.80 -13.42
CA GLY A 127 -5.39 21.05 -12.82
C GLY A 127 -5.17 22.29 -13.69
N ASP A 128 -4.89 22.12 -14.98
CA ASP A 128 -4.71 23.24 -15.92
C ASP A 128 -5.99 24.08 -16.03
N GLY A 129 -5.82 25.40 -15.93
CA GLY A 129 -6.94 26.35 -15.92
C GLY A 129 -7.74 26.44 -14.61
N TYR A 130 -7.53 25.52 -13.64
CA TYR A 130 -8.26 25.49 -12.37
C TYR A 130 -7.37 25.66 -11.11
N CYS A 131 -6.08 25.42 -11.25
CA CYS A 131 -5.14 25.47 -10.13
C CYS A 131 -4.09 26.57 -10.32
N THR A 132 -3.71 27.25 -9.24
CA THR A 132 -2.59 28.21 -9.26
C THR A 132 -1.26 27.52 -9.57
N HIS A 133 -1.12 26.28 -9.13
CA HIS A 133 0.06 25.46 -9.33
C HIS A 133 -0.32 24.11 -9.97
N PRO A 134 -0.65 24.08 -11.27
CA PRO A 134 -0.97 22.84 -11.97
C PRO A 134 0.23 21.90 -11.98
N PHE A 135 -0.03 20.60 -12.12
CA PHE A 135 0.98 19.57 -12.06
C PHE A 135 1.23 18.93 -13.42
N GLN A 136 2.46 19.00 -13.90
CA GLN A 136 2.91 18.34 -15.13
C GLN A 136 3.29 16.89 -14.86
N ALA A 137 2.39 15.95 -15.10
CA ALA A 137 2.70 14.53 -15.02
C ALA A 137 3.59 14.10 -16.19
N LYS A 138 4.79 13.61 -15.89
CA LYS A 138 5.82 13.25 -16.89
C LYS A 138 5.65 11.81 -17.41
N SER A 139 4.90 10.97 -16.68
CA SER A 139 4.70 9.55 -16.97
C SER A 139 3.24 9.17 -16.83
N ILE A 140 2.78 8.25 -17.68
CA ILE A 140 1.47 7.59 -17.56
C ILE A 140 1.52 6.42 -16.54
N PHE A 141 2.70 5.91 -16.22
CA PHE A 141 2.92 4.87 -15.20
C PHE A 141 3.48 5.50 -13.93
N ASN A 142 2.80 5.30 -12.82
CA ASN A 142 3.11 5.98 -11.58
C ASN A 142 2.99 5.03 -10.39
N ILE A 143 3.57 5.42 -9.24
CA ILE A 143 3.58 4.58 -8.04
C ILE A 143 2.34 4.87 -7.20
N SER A 144 1.50 3.85 -7.04
CA SER A 144 0.25 3.90 -6.26
C SER A 144 0.51 4.13 -4.76
N GLY A 145 -0.53 4.61 -4.05
CA GLY A 145 -0.47 4.92 -2.63
C GLY A 145 -0.22 3.70 -1.74
N MET A 146 0.91 3.73 -1.05
CA MET A 146 1.31 2.74 -0.04
C MET A 146 1.80 3.47 1.20
N SER A 147 1.06 3.33 2.31
CA SER A 147 1.34 4.08 3.53
C SER A 147 2.64 3.67 4.21
N TYR A 148 3.46 4.65 4.62
CA TYR A 148 4.55 4.38 5.55
C TYR A 148 4.01 3.83 6.87
N GLY A 149 4.60 2.72 7.32
CA GLY A 149 4.12 1.91 8.44
C GLY A 149 3.36 0.66 7.98
N ALA A 150 2.63 0.71 6.86
CA ALA A 150 2.18 -0.49 6.16
C ALA A 150 3.35 -1.14 5.40
N ILE A 151 4.12 -0.32 4.67
CA ILE A 151 5.44 -0.70 4.14
C ILE A 151 6.56 -0.07 4.98
N SER A 152 7.75 -0.64 4.89
CA SER A 152 8.91 -0.24 5.70
C SER A 152 9.59 1.03 5.15
N ALA A 153 10.40 1.69 5.99
CA ALA A 153 11.22 2.84 5.58
C ALA A 153 12.12 2.54 4.37
N PRO A 154 12.87 1.42 4.32
CA PRO A 154 13.64 1.06 3.13
C PRO A 154 12.80 0.92 1.86
N ALA A 155 11.56 0.41 1.98
CA ALA A 155 10.65 0.28 0.84
C ALA A 155 10.20 1.65 0.32
N VAL A 156 9.78 2.58 1.21
CA VAL A 156 9.39 3.94 0.82
C VAL A 156 10.56 4.67 0.17
N ARG A 157 11.75 4.58 0.76
CA ARG A 157 13.00 5.15 0.22
C ARG A 157 13.29 4.64 -1.19
N ALA A 158 13.23 3.31 -1.38
CA ALA A 158 13.47 2.70 -2.69
C ALA A 158 12.44 3.17 -3.74
N LEU A 159 11.17 3.29 -3.36
CA LEU A 159 10.11 3.80 -4.24
C LEU A 159 10.32 5.28 -4.57
N SER A 160 10.70 6.11 -3.60
CA SER A 160 10.97 7.54 -3.80
C SER A 160 12.14 7.76 -4.77
N LEU A 161 13.27 7.08 -4.53
CA LEU A 161 14.43 7.13 -5.42
C LEU A 161 14.13 6.56 -6.82
N GLY A 162 13.37 5.46 -6.87
CA GLY A 162 12.92 4.85 -8.11
C GLY A 162 11.98 5.75 -8.92
N ALA A 163 11.06 6.43 -8.27
CA ALA A 163 10.15 7.40 -8.89
C ALA A 163 10.92 8.57 -9.52
N ALA A 164 11.88 9.12 -8.78
CA ALA A 164 12.75 10.20 -9.28
C ALA A 164 13.54 9.75 -10.52
N LYS A 165 14.14 8.56 -10.46
CA LYS A 165 14.90 7.98 -11.58
C LYS A 165 14.04 7.70 -12.82
N ALA A 166 12.80 7.25 -12.61
CA ALA A 166 11.87 6.93 -13.68
C ALA A 166 11.09 8.16 -14.20
N GLY A 167 11.16 9.31 -13.53
CA GLY A 167 10.40 10.50 -13.87
C GLY A 167 8.89 10.33 -13.64
N CYS A 168 8.48 9.51 -12.68
CA CYS A 168 7.08 9.33 -12.33
C CYS A 168 6.77 9.87 -10.92
N TRP A 169 5.48 10.00 -10.55
CA TRP A 169 5.12 10.41 -9.21
C TRP A 169 5.04 9.24 -8.23
N LEU A 170 5.17 9.56 -6.94
CA LEU A 170 4.92 8.68 -5.83
C LEU A 170 3.70 9.16 -5.03
N ASN A 171 2.70 8.31 -4.83
CA ASN A 171 1.60 8.58 -3.92
C ASN A 171 1.98 8.14 -2.50
N THR A 172 1.78 9.01 -1.49
CA THR A 172 2.19 8.74 -0.10
C THR A 172 1.39 7.65 0.59
N GLY A 173 0.22 7.30 0.05
CA GLY A 173 -0.78 6.54 0.80
C GLY A 173 -1.36 7.37 1.96
N GLU A 174 -2.25 6.77 2.74
CA GLU A 174 -3.04 7.46 3.78
C GLU A 174 -2.32 7.63 5.13
N GLY A 175 -1.04 7.29 5.22
CA GLY A 175 -0.24 7.35 6.45
C GLY A 175 0.43 8.69 6.73
N GLY A 176 0.27 9.68 5.88
CA GLY A 176 0.97 10.96 5.93
C GLY A 176 2.28 10.98 5.15
N LEU A 177 2.88 12.14 5.03
CA LEU A 177 4.16 12.37 4.35
C LEU A 177 5.32 12.13 5.32
N SER A 178 6.20 11.18 5.01
CA SER A 178 7.43 10.90 5.77
C SER A 178 8.67 11.48 5.08
N LEU A 179 9.78 11.60 5.82
CA LEU A 179 11.06 12.01 5.27
C LEU A 179 11.54 11.09 4.14
N TYR A 180 11.23 9.80 4.21
CA TYR A 180 11.59 8.83 3.18
C TYR A 180 10.91 9.07 1.83
N HIS A 181 9.71 9.68 1.82
CA HIS A 181 9.05 10.10 0.57
C HIS A 181 9.78 11.28 -0.10
N LEU A 182 10.56 12.06 0.66
CA LEU A 182 11.24 13.25 0.16
C LEU A 182 12.63 12.96 -0.39
N GLU A 183 13.24 11.82 -0.08
CA GLU A 183 14.63 11.51 -0.43
C GLU A 183 14.88 11.45 -1.95
N GLY A 184 13.91 11.05 -2.75
CA GLY A 184 14.07 10.89 -4.19
C GLY A 184 13.79 12.13 -5.03
N GLU A 185 13.38 13.25 -4.45
CA GLU A 185 13.03 14.49 -5.20
C GLU A 185 12.03 14.29 -6.36
N CYS A 186 11.23 13.20 -6.31
CA CYS A 186 10.19 12.92 -7.28
C CYS A 186 8.94 13.78 -7.04
N ASP A 187 8.06 13.86 -8.02
CA ASP A 187 6.71 14.39 -7.81
C ASP A 187 5.94 13.51 -6.82
N ARG A 188 5.18 14.14 -5.92
CA ARG A 188 4.45 13.43 -4.85
C ARG A 188 2.99 13.84 -4.83
N ILE A 189 2.12 12.84 -4.61
CA ILE A 189 0.70 13.05 -4.35
C ILE A 189 0.43 12.72 -2.88
N MET A 190 -0.06 13.67 -2.10
CA MET A 190 -0.46 13.45 -0.71
C MET A 190 -1.85 12.85 -0.67
N GLN A 191 -1.98 11.61 -0.20
CA GLN A 191 -3.28 10.97 -0.03
C GLN A 191 -3.89 11.30 1.33
N ILE A 192 -5.13 11.79 1.31
CA ILE A 192 -5.92 12.14 2.50
C ILE A 192 -6.92 11.01 2.73
N GLY A 193 -6.61 10.12 3.65
CA GLY A 193 -7.53 9.07 4.09
C GLY A 193 -8.56 9.56 5.10
N THR A 194 -9.49 8.69 5.47
CA THR A 194 -10.62 9.02 6.36
C THR A 194 -10.20 9.46 7.77
N ALA A 195 -9.00 9.07 8.23
CA ALA A 195 -8.41 9.54 9.48
C ALA A 195 -7.57 10.83 9.34
N LYS A 196 -7.38 11.32 8.10
CA LYS A 196 -6.61 12.56 7.79
C LYS A 196 -5.20 12.58 8.39
N TYR A 197 -4.53 11.44 8.49
CA TYR A 197 -3.17 11.34 9.04
C TYR A 197 -2.20 12.28 8.33
N GLY A 198 -1.37 12.95 9.10
CA GLY A 198 -0.39 13.91 8.61
C GLY A 198 -0.94 15.30 8.27
N ILE A 199 -2.26 15.44 8.09
CA ILE A 199 -2.92 16.68 7.69
C ILE A 199 -4.06 17.08 8.66
N ARG A 200 -4.09 16.50 9.85
CA ARG A 200 -5.13 16.71 10.86
C ARG A 200 -4.64 17.55 12.05
N ASP A 201 -5.58 18.18 12.75
CA ASP A 201 -5.36 18.79 14.06
C ASP A 201 -5.37 17.73 15.19
N GLN A 202 -5.25 18.19 16.44
CA GLN A 202 -5.27 17.32 17.63
C GLN A 202 -6.64 16.66 17.86
N GLN A 203 -7.71 17.21 17.32
CA GLN A 203 -9.08 16.70 17.38
C GLN A 203 -9.39 15.71 16.24
N GLY A 204 -8.48 15.57 15.29
CA GLY A 204 -8.63 14.70 14.14
C GLY A 204 -9.32 15.33 12.93
N ASN A 205 -9.60 16.64 12.97
CA ASN A 205 -10.19 17.39 11.87
C ASN A 205 -9.12 17.82 10.86
N PHE A 206 -9.55 18.16 9.65
CA PHE A 206 -8.66 18.71 8.64
C PHE A 206 -8.01 20.01 9.11
N SER A 207 -6.69 20.11 8.99
CA SER A 207 -5.92 21.29 9.41
C SER A 207 -5.45 22.09 8.20
N ALA A 208 -6.02 23.27 8.00
CA ALA A 208 -5.65 24.18 6.92
C ALA A 208 -4.17 24.62 6.98
N SER A 209 -3.63 24.83 8.18
CA SER A 209 -2.21 25.20 8.35
C SER A 209 -1.27 24.10 7.91
N ARG A 210 -1.57 22.85 8.31
CA ARG A 210 -0.81 21.67 7.88
C ARG A 210 -0.92 21.43 6.37
N ALA A 211 -2.11 21.64 5.79
CA ALA A 211 -2.31 21.50 4.36
C ALA A 211 -1.44 22.48 3.56
N LYS A 212 -1.34 23.74 3.99
CA LYS A 212 -0.46 24.74 3.37
C LYS A 212 1.03 24.40 3.51
N GLU A 213 1.43 23.83 4.63
CA GLU A 213 2.80 23.36 4.86
C GLU A 213 3.16 22.22 3.90
N ILE A 214 2.30 21.19 3.83
CA ILE A 214 2.49 20.02 2.96
C ILE A 214 2.42 20.40 1.49
N ALA A 215 1.59 21.35 1.09
CA ALA A 215 1.46 21.83 -0.29
C ALA A 215 2.78 22.31 -0.92
N ARG A 216 3.74 22.74 -0.08
CA ARG A 216 5.09 23.12 -0.55
C ARG A 216 5.94 21.93 -0.94
N GLN A 217 5.57 20.71 -0.52
CA GLN A 217 6.35 19.49 -0.66
C GLN A 217 5.69 18.46 -1.57
N VAL A 218 4.47 18.73 -2.05
CA VAL A 218 3.71 17.80 -2.91
C VAL A 218 3.19 18.49 -4.16
N SER A 219 2.96 17.72 -5.20
CA SER A 219 2.46 18.22 -6.50
C SER A 219 0.94 18.25 -6.58
N ALA A 220 0.26 17.37 -5.83
CA ALA A 220 -1.19 17.27 -5.79
C ALA A 220 -1.67 16.62 -4.48
N PHE A 221 -2.99 16.72 -4.21
CA PHE A 221 -3.68 16.00 -3.14
C PHE A 221 -4.66 14.98 -3.72
N GLU A 222 -4.92 13.91 -2.98
CA GLU A 222 -5.89 12.87 -3.35
C GLU A 222 -6.77 12.53 -2.15
N ILE A 223 -8.07 12.78 -2.22
CA ILE A 223 -9.04 12.39 -1.20
C ILE A 223 -9.43 10.94 -1.42
N LYS A 224 -9.09 10.06 -0.47
CA LYS A 224 -9.42 8.64 -0.54
C LYS A 224 -10.73 8.37 0.19
N LEU A 225 -11.79 8.05 -0.56
CA LEU A 225 -13.12 7.73 -0.02
C LEU A 225 -13.24 6.28 0.44
N SER A 226 -12.72 5.34 -0.35
CA SER A 226 -12.84 3.91 -0.08
C SER A 226 -11.67 3.11 -0.67
N GLN A 227 -11.68 1.81 -0.41
CA GLN A 227 -10.69 0.87 -0.94
C GLN A 227 -11.35 -0.48 -1.23
N GLY A 228 -10.96 -1.13 -2.33
CA GLY A 228 -11.51 -2.43 -2.75
C GLY A 228 -11.16 -3.58 -1.81
N ALA A 229 -9.96 -3.57 -1.21
CA ALA A 229 -9.45 -4.67 -0.38
C ALA A 229 -10.23 -4.87 0.94
N LYS A 230 -10.87 -3.81 1.47
CA LYS A 230 -11.60 -3.84 2.75
C LYS A 230 -12.91 -3.06 2.62
N PRO A 231 -13.92 -3.61 1.94
CA PRO A 231 -15.21 -2.94 1.78
C PRO A 231 -15.84 -2.60 3.14
N GLY A 232 -16.31 -1.36 3.30
CA GLY A 232 -16.98 -0.90 4.52
C GLY A 232 -16.07 -0.75 5.75
N LYS A 233 -14.75 -0.88 5.60
CA LYS A 233 -13.78 -0.69 6.69
C LYS A 233 -12.66 0.26 6.28
N GLY A 234 -12.17 1.03 7.26
CA GLY A 234 -10.98 1.85 7.11
C GLY A 234 -9.67 1.05 7.23
N GLY A 235 -8.55 1.75 7.10
CA GLY A 235 -7.23 1.19 7.31
C GLY A 235 -6.97 0.86 8.78
N VAL A 236 -6.18 -0.19 9.03
CA VAL A 236 -5.72 -0.59 10.37
C VAL A 236 -4.22 -0.79 10.35
N LEU A 237 -3.50 -0.12 11.25
CA LEU A 237 -2.11 -0.40 11.56
C LEU A 237 -2.02 -0.84 13.02
N PRO A 238 -1.59 -2.08 13.31
CA PRO A 238 -1.49 -2.61 14.67
C PRO A 238 -0.54 -1.79 15.55
N ALA A 239 -0.85 -1.67 16.83
CA ALA A 239 -0.07 -0.94 17.85
C ALA A 239 1.43 -1.31 17.84
N SER A 240 1.75 -2.59 17.58
CA SER A 240 3.12 -3.10 17.51
C SER A 240 3.95 -2.47 16.37
N LYS A 241 3.30 -1.88 15.37
CA LYS A 241 3.94 -1.16 14.24
C LYS A 241 3.91 0.36 14.41
N VAL A 242 3.20 0.90 15.39
CA VAL A 242 3.10 2.35 15.63
C VAL A 242 4.29 2.80 16.48
N SER A 243 5.41 3.09 15.82
CA SER A 243 6.60 3.68 16.42
C SER A 243 6.38 5.17 16.75
N LEU A 244 7.31 5.77 17.53
CA LEU A 244 7.34 7.22 17.79
C LEU A 244 7.30 8.06 16.50
N GLU A 245 8.06 7.65 15.50
CA GLU A 245 8.11 8.33 14.20
C GLU A 245 6.74 8.26 13.48
N ILE A 246 6.15 7.07 13.38
CA ILE A 246 4.85 6.88 12.74
C ILE A 246 3.75 7.62 13.50
N ALA A 247 3.80 7.59 14.83
CA ALA A 247 2.86 8.33 15.68
C ALA A 247 2.95 9.83 15.43
N GLY A 248 4.17 10.39 15.36
CA GLY A 248 4.41 11.80 15.06
C GLY A 248 3.91 12.22 13.67
N ILE A 249 4.18 11.40 12.63
CA ILE A 249 3.70 11.67 11.26
C ILE A 249 2.18 11.63 11.19
N ARG A 250 1.54 10.63 11.84
CA ARG A 250 0.09 10.45 11.81
C ARG A 250 -0.66 11.40 12.75
N GLY A 251 0.01 12.00 13.73
CA GLY A 251 -0.62 12.79 14.79
C GLY A 251 -1.49 11.92 15.72
N ILE A 252 -0.95 10.77 16.19
CA ILE A 252 -1.62 9.81 17.07
C ILE A 252 -0.72 9.42 18.25
N SER A 253 -1.29 8.72 19.24
CA SER A 253 -0.54 8.17 20.35
C SER A 253 0.28 6.95 19.94
N VAL A 254 1.45 6.79 20.58
CA VAL A 254 2.35 5.63 20.38
C VAL A 254 1.75 4.38 20.99
N HIS A 255 2.06 3.22 20.42
CA HIS A 255 1.63 1.90 20.93
C HIS A 255 0.11 1.71 21.03
N GLN A 256 -0.65 2.44 20.23
CA GLN A 256 -2.10 2.24 20.05
C GLN A 256 -2.39 1.86 18.60
N ASP A 257 -3.42 1.05 18.40
CA ASP A 257 -3.89 0.71 17.06
C ASP A 257 -4.30 1.98 16.30
N SER A 258 -3.76 2.16 15.10
CA SER A 258 -4.12 3.26 14.22
C SER A 258 -5.27 2.80 13.33
N ILE A 259 -6.50 3.16 13.70
CA ILE A 259 -7.73 2.75 13.02
C ILE A 259 -8.32 3.96 12.31
N SER A 260 -8.53 3.83 11.00
CA SER A 260 -9.23 4.85 10.23
C SER A 260 -10.73 4.57 10.20
N PRO A 261 -11.59 5.60 10.29
CA PRO A 261 -13.03 5.46 10.09
C PRO A 261 -13.35 4.84 8.72
N ASN A 262 -14.53 4.26 8.56
CA ASN A 262 -14.99 3.67 7.29
C ASN A 262 -15.35 4.73 6.24
N ARG A 263 -15.61 5.98 6.65
CA ARG A 263 -15.78 7.14 5.77
C ARG A 263 -15.25 8.41 6.44
N HIS A 264 -15.08 9.47 5.67
CA HIS A 264 -14.82 10.79 6.23
C HIS A 264 -16.02 11.27 7.03
N HIS A 265 -15.78 11.86 8.23
CA HIS A 265 -16.86 12.38 9.06
C HIS A 265 -17.53 13.62 8.45
N ASP A 266 -16.76 14.39 7.73
CA ASP A 266 -17.11 15.66 7.08
C ASP A 266 -17.45 15.52 5.59
N ILE A 267 -17.54 14.31 5.04
CA ILE A 267 -17.96 14.04 3.67
C ILE A 267 -19.00 12.91 3.71
N GLY A 268 -20.27 13.27 3.67
CA GLY A 268 -21.39 12.35 3.69
C GLY A 268 -22.22 12.36 2.38
N SER A 269 -21.90 13.30 1.47
CA SER A 269 -22.58 13.47 0.18
C SER A 269 -21.59 13.85 -0.93
N ILE A 270 -22.05 13.80 -2.18
CA ILE A 270 -21.28 14.27 -3.34
C ILE A 270 -21.01 15.78 -3.24
N ASP A 271 -22.01 16.56 -2.85
CA ASP A 271 -21.84 18.02 -2.76
C ASP A 271 -20.79 18.40 -1.74
N GLU A 272 -20.77 17.75 -0.55
CA GLU A 272 -19.72 17.95 0.46
C GLU A 272 -18.34 17.51 -0.03
N LEU A 273 -18.27 16.46 -0.86
CA LEU A 273 -17.01 16.05 -1.49
C LEU A 273 -16.50 17.13 -2.45
N LEU A 274 -17.37 17.70 -3.28
CA LEU A 274 -17.01 18.77 -4.20
C LEU A 274 -16.60 20.05 -3.47
N ASP A 275 -17.28 20.38 -2.36
CA ASP A 275 -16.88 21.49 -1.47
C ASP A 275 -15.48 21.27 -0.90
N GLN A 276 -15.18 20.06 -0.42
CA GLN A 276 -13.86 19.74 0.12
C GLN A 276 -12.76 19.78 -0.96
N ILE A 277 -13.03 19.36 -2.18
CA ILE A 277 -12.11 19.48 -3.31
C ILE A 277 -11.79 20.95 -3.59
N SER A 278 -12.82 21.79 -3.78
CA SER A 278 -12.66 23.24 -4.00
C SER A 278 -11.89 23.89 -2.86
N PHE A 279 -12.28 23.59 -1.62
CA PHE A 279 -11.63 24.16 -0.44
C PHE A 279 -10.13 23.84 -0.39
N ILE A 280 -9.72 22.57 -0.61
CA ILE A 280 -8.31 22.20 -0.60
C ILE A 280 -7.57 22.82 -1.77
N ARG A 281 -8.17 22.87 -2.96
CA ARG A 281 -7.60 23.50 -4.17
C ARG A 281 -7.34 24.98 -3.96
N GLU A 282 -8.31 25.74 -3.46
CA GLU A 282 -8.19 27.17 -3.16
C GLU A 282 -7.14 27.42 -2.07
N LEU A 283 -7.16 26.61 -1.01
CA LEU A 283 -6.26 26.74 0.13
C LEU A 283 -4.79 26.51 -0.25
N THR A 284 -4.53 25.57 -1.16
CA THR A 284 -3.18 25.07 -1.48
C THR A 284 -2.67 25.49 -2.84
N GLY A 285 -3.56 25.87 -3.75
CA GLY A 285 -3.26 26.14 -5.16
C GLY A 285 -2.92 24.87 -5.97
N ARG A 286 -3.02 23.68 -5.36
CA ARG A 286 -2.64 22.39 -5.95
C ARG A 286 -3.84 21.61 -6.49
N PRO A 287 -3.66 20.78 -7.52
CA PRO A 287 -4.69 19.85 -7.98
C PRO A 287 -5.17 18.90 -6.88
N VAL A 288 -6.47 18.58 -6.90
CA VAL A 288 -7.11 17.68 -5.94
C VAL A 288 -7.88 16.59 -6.68
N GLY A 289 -7.43 15.36 -6.54
CA GLY A 289 -8.10 14.18 -7.05
C GLY A 289 -8.90 13.42 -6.02
N VAL A 290 -9.63 12.42 -6.48
CA VAL A 290 -10.42 11.53 -5.63
C VAL A 290 -10.03 10.08 -5.93
N LYS A 291 -9.89 9.26 -4.88
CA LYS A 291 -9.70 7.82 -5.00
C LYS A 291 -10.86 7.07 -4.37
N THR A 292 -11.44 6.14 -5.13
CA THR A 292 -12.56 5.31 -4.67
C THR A 292 -12.54 3.93 -5.31
N ALA A 293 -13.23 2.97 -4.70
CA ALA A 293 -13.60 1.72 -5.35
C ALA A 293 -15.02 1.89 -5.92
N ILE A 294 -15.20 1.57 -7.20
CA ILE A 294 -16.50 1.69 -7.85
C ILE A 294 -17.28 0.39 -7.65
N GLY A 295 -18.32 0.45 -6.82
CA GLY A 295 -19.26 -0.65 -6.61
C GLY A 295 -20.45 -0.65 -7.57
N GLY A 296 -20.63 0.44 -8.32
CA GLY A 296 -21.71 0.62 -9.30
C GLY A 296 -21.69 2.00 -9.91
N TRP A 297 -22.39 2.18 -11.04
CA TRP A 297 -22.42 3.42 -11.81
C TRP A 297 -23.12 4.58 -11.12
N ARG A 298 -23.92 4.31 -10.08
CA ARG A 298 -24.67 5.35 -9.36
C ARG A 298 -23.76 6.47 -8.84
N PHE A 299 -22.64 6.13 -8.22
CA PHE A 299 -21.68 7.13 -7.72
C PHE A 299 -21.15 8.03 -8.84
N ILE A 300 -20.78 7.45 -9.97
CA ILE A 300 -20.23 8.20 -11.12
C ILE A 300 -21.31 9.11 -11.71
N ASN A 301 -22.54 8.61 -11.88
CA ASN A 301 -23.65 9.41 -12.40
C ASN A 301 -23.97 10.59 -11.47
N GLU A 302 -24.13 10.34 -10.16
CA GLU A 302 -24.39 11.41 -9.18
C GLU A 302 -23.25 12.44 -9.12
N LEU A 303 -22.00 12.00 -9.26
CA LEU A 303 -20.83 12.88 -9.33
C LEU A 303 -20.88 13.77 -10.57
N CYS A 304 -21.11 13.18 -11.75
CA CYS A 304 -21.24 13.93 -13.00
C CYS A 304 -22.41 14.91 -12.96
N ASP A 305 -23.58 14.48 -12.50
CA ASP A 305 -24.77 15.34 -12.38
C ASP A 305 -24.53 16.53 -11.44
N SER A 306 -23.85 16.32 -10.32
CA SER A 306 -23.51 17.38 -9.40
C SER A 306 -22.49 18.37 -9.98
N ILE A 307 -21.47 17.87 -10.68
CA ILE A 307 -20.48 18.71 -11.36
C ILE A 307 -21.16 19.55 -12.46
N LEU A 308 -22.02 18.94 -13.29
CA LEU A 308 -22.74 19.66 -14.35
C LEU A 308 -23.67 20.75 -13.81
N ARG A 309 -24.27 20.52 -12.62
CA ARG A 309 -25.12 21.50 -11.94
C ARG A 309 -24.34 22.64 -11.31
N ARG A 310 -23.16 22.36 -10.76
CA ARG A 310 -22.37 23.32 -9.95
C ARG A 310 -21.31 24.08 -10.77
N GLY A 311 -20.80 23.46 -11.81
CA GLY A 311 -19.71 23.96 -12.65
C GLY A 311 -18.48 23.04 -12.63
N LEU A 312 -17.71 23.08 -13.72
CA LEU A 312 -16.51 22.26 -13.90
C LEU A 312 -15.39 22.59 -12.89
N GLU A 313 -15.40 23.79 -12.34
CA GLU A 313 -14.45 24.25 -11.31
C GLU A 313 -14.57 23.46 -10.00
N TYR A 314 -15.68 22.77 -9.77
CA TYR A 314 -15.88 21.88 -8.62
C TYR A 314 -15.38 20.45 -8.88
N ALA A 315 -15.15 20.09 -10.13
CA ALA A 315 -14.75 18.73 -10.49
C ALA A 315 -13.39 18.34 -9.85
N PRO A 316 -13.17 17.06 -9.47
CA PRO A 316 -11.85 16.59 -9.15
C PRO A 316 -10.92 16.69 -10.36
N ASP A 317 -9.65 17.04 -10.15
CA ASP A 317 -8.66 17.18 -11.22
C ASP A 317 -8.23 15.81 -11.79
N PHE A 318 -8.43 14.75 -11.03
CA PHE A 318 -8.24 13.36 -11.48
C PHE A 318 -9.04 12.39 -10.60
N LEU A 319 -9.33 11.21 -11.16
CA LEU A 319 -10.00 10.12 -10.46
C LEU A 319 -9.12 8.87 -10.48
N THR A 320 -8.90 8.29 -9.29
CA THR A 320 -8.20 7.01 -9.10
C THR A 320 -9.21 5.93 -8.75
N ILE A 321 -9.21 4.81 -9.48
CA ILE A 321 -10.14 3.71 -9.31
C ILE A 321 -9.39 2.44 -8.89
#